data_611b86edabf4bc5129fc93d755ee2016
#
_entry.id   611b86edabf4bc5129fc93d755ee2016
#
_cell.length_a   1.000
_cell.length_b   1.000
_cell.length_c   1.000
_cell.angle_alpha   90.00
_cell.angle_beta   90.00
_cell.angle_gamma   90.00
#
_symmetry.space_group_name_H-M   'P 1'
#
loop_
_entity.id
_entity.type
_entity.pdbx_description
1 polymer ?
#
loop_
_entity_poly.entity_id
_entity_poly.type
_entity_poly.pdbx_seq_one_letter_code
_entity_poly.pdbx_strand_id
1 'polypeptide(L)'
;GQTPNDEALYFWRLVLQHEDMHNEASVYMAQDLGLALPQTLCWRDSAAMHADATESTPQSALGLNGSVHVPAQVHTLGHSGPGFAFDNERQAHPVSVAAFEIDSAAVSWARYLPFVQATGHALPPHVRWAPSEQGLWQERHFGQWQALDLQAPAVHLNAHDAQAWCEWAGRRLPTEAEWECAAQQPRFAWGQVWEWTASQFLPYPGFEVHPYRDYSAPWWQGHRVLRGACAATSEHVVDVRYRNFFVPERRDIFAGFRSVAL
;
A
#
# COMPACT_ATOMS: atom_id res chain seq x y z
N GLY A 1 36.15 15.72 11.25
CA GLY A 1 35.37 14.59 11.73
C GLY A 1 35.06 13.67 10.57
N GLN A 2 35.20 12.36 10.74
CA GLN A 2 34.78 11.40 9.72
C GLN A 2 33.25 11.45 9.60
N THR A 3 32.74 11.44 8.39
CA THR A 3 31.29 11.25 8.15
C THR A 3 30.91 9.87 8.67
N PRO A 4 29.87 9.75 9.53
CA PRO A 4 29.42 8.45 9.98
C PRO A 4 29.08 7.56 8.78
N ASN A 5 29.51 6.30 8.79
CA ASN A 5 29.12 5.33 7.79
C ASN A 5 27.70 4.81 8.06
N ASP A 6 27.11 4.13 7.11
CA ASP A 6 25.74 3.62 7.22
C ASP A 6 25.57 2.63 8.39
N GLU A 7 26.58 1.85 8.71
CA GLU A 7 26.57 0.92 9.83
C GLU A 7 26.50 1.65 11.19
N ALA A 8 27.29 2.72 11.35
CA ALA A 8 27.28 3.55 12.56
C ALA A 8 25.95 4.29 12.76
N LEU A 9 25.21 4.55 11.69
CA LEU A 9 23.90 5.21 11.72
C LEU A 9 22.71 4.23 11.81
N TYR A 10 22.95 2.91 11.77
CA TYR A 10 21.90 1.91 11.71
C TYR A 10 20.79 2.10 12.75
N PHE A 11 21.15 2.16 14.04
CA PHE A 11 20.17 2.28 15.12
C PHE A 11 19.45 3.63 15.13
N TRP A 12 20.11 4.71 14.72
CA TRP A 12 19.49 6.03 14.62
C TRP A 12 18.42 6.06 13.55
N ARG A 13 18.71 5.48 12.38
CA ARG A 13 17.75 5.38 11.28
C ARG A 13 16.63 4.40 11.60
N LEU A 14 16.95 3.27 12.24
CA LEU A 14 15.96 2.31 12.70
C LEU A 14 14.96 2.96 13.65
N VAL A 15 15.44 3.68 14.67
CA VAL A 15 14.55 4.35 15.64
C VAL A 15 13.66 5.37 14.95
N LEU A 16 14.22 6.20 14.06
CA LEU A 16 13.43 7.18 13.32
C LEU A 16 12.28 6.52 12.54
N GLN A 17 12.59 5.53 11.73
CA GLN A 17 11.58 4.87 10.90
C GLN A 17 10.60 4.04 11.74
N HIS A 18 11.06 3.43 12.82
CA HIS A 18 10.21 2.66 13.73
C HIS A 18 9.21 3.56 14.47
N GLU A 19 9.62 4.76 14.91
CA GLU A 19 8.70 5.75 15.48
C GLU A 19 7.69 6.26 14.44
N ASP A 20 8.12 6.48 13.20
CA ASP A 20 7.21 6.85 12.11
C ASP A 20 6.15 5.76 11.83
N MET A 21 6.53 4.48 11.91
CA MET A 21 5.58 3.36 11.82
C MET A 21 4.57 3.36 13.00
N HIS A 22 5.00 3.69 14.21
CA HIS A 22 4.10 3.84 15.36
C HIS A 22 3.16 5.03 15.20
N ASN A 23 3.61 6.13 14.60
CA ASN A 23 2.77 7.27 14.28
C ASN A 23 1.66 6.87 13.27
N GLU A 24 2.02 6.15 12.22
CA GLU A 24 1.04 5.61 11.27
C GLU A 24 0.06 4.67 11.98
N ALA A 25 0.56 3.77 12.85
CA ALA A 25 -0.27 2.86 13.62
C ALA A 25 -1.27 3.60 14.51
N SER A 26 -0.87 4.70 15.13
CA SER A 26 -1.73 5.55 15.94
C SER A 26 -2.86 6.18 15.13
N VAL A 27 -2.58 6.56 13.87
CA VAL A 27 -3.58 7.16 12.97
C VAL A 27 -4.64 6.13 12.55
N TYR A 28 -4.25 4.91 12.12
CA TYR A 28 -5.27 3.92 11.76
C TYR A 28 -6.03 3.39 12.98
N MET A 29 -5.41 3.33 14.17
CA MET A 29 -6.13 3.01 15.41
C MET A 29 -7.14 4.10 15.77
N ALA A 30 -6.81 5.38 15.63
CA ALA A 30 -7.75 6.48 15.85
C ALA A 30 -8.92 6.41 14.85
N GLN A 31 -8.66 6.06 13.60
CA GLN A 31 -9.69 5.84 12.58
C GLN A 31 -10.62 4.69 12.97
N ASP A 32 -10.07 3.55 13.37
CA ASP A 32 -10.85 2.37 13.76
C ASP A 32 -11.71 2.62 15.00
N LEU A 33 -11.15 3.27 16.01
CA LEU A 33 -11.84 3.66 17.23
C LEU A 33 -12.82 4.83 17.02
N GLY A 34 -12.79 5.50 15.88
CA GLY A 34 -13.62 6.68 15.61
C GLY A 34 -13.25 7.90 16.42
N LEU A 35 -11.97 8.05 16.77
CA LEU A 35 -11.46 9.21 17.51
C LEU A 35 -11.18 10.36 16.55
N ALA A 36 -11.63 11.57 16.89
CA ALA A 36 -11.29 12.76 16.12
C ALA A 36 -9.80 13.09 16.25
N LEU A 37 -9.13 13.29 15.13
CA LEU A 37 -7.76 13.78 15.13
C LEU A 37 -7.73 15.30 15.24
N PRO A 38 -6.74 15.88 15.96
CA PRO A 38 -6.50 17.32 15.91
C PRO A 38 -6.25 17.80 14.48
N GLN A 39 -6.79 18.96 14.10
CA GLN A 39 -6.57 19.54 12.77
C GLN A 39 -5.08 19.83 12.45
N THR A 40 -4.24 19.85 13.46
CA THR A 40 -2.78 20.05 13.34
C THR A 40 -2.03 18.77 12.93
N LEU A 41 -2.65 17.60 12.99
CA LEU A 41 -2.07 16.39 12.44
C LEU A 41 -2.31 16.42 10.92
N CYS A 42 -1.26 16.74 10.21
CA CYS A 42 -1.27 16.81 8.75
C CYS A 42 -1.60 15.44 8.17
N TRP A 43 -2.87 15.21 7.86
CA TRP A 43 -3.25 14.23 6.87
C TRP A 43 -2.72 14.76 5.53
N ARG A 44 -1.82 14.04 4.90
CA ARG A 44 -1.33 14.45 3.58
C ARG A 44 -2.49 14.37 2.59
N ASP A 45 -2.84 15.50 2.00
CA ASP A 45 -3.72 15.48 0.84
C ASP A 45 -3.06 14.57 -0.21
N SER A 46 -3.73 13.49 -0.57
CA SER A 46 -3.26 12.45 -1.50
C SER A 46 -2.80 13.00 -2.87
N ALA A 47 -3.17 14.23 -3.19
CA ALA A 47 -2.73 14.94 -4.39
C ALA A 47 -1.28 15.46 -4.31
N ALA A 48 -0.69 15.59 -3.12
CA ALA A 48 0.62 16.20 -2.94
C ALA A 48 1.80 15.21 -3.04
N MET A 49 1.57 13.91 -2.95
CA MET A 49 2.66 12.91 -2.90
C MET A 49 3.43 12.67 -4.21
N HIS A 50 2.98 13.25 -5.32
CA HIS A 50 3.64 13.07 -6.62
C HIS A 50 4.13 14.35 -7.29
N ALA A 51 4.17 15.48 -6.56
CA ALA A 51 4.54 16.78 -7.14
C ALA A 51 6.04 16.96 -7.42
N ASP A 52 6.93 16.11 -6.90
CA ASP A 52 8.40 16.24 -7.06
C ASP A 52 9.03 15.35 -8.14
N ALA A 53 8.25 14.58 -8.88
CA ALA A 53 8.74 13.89 -10.07
C ALA A 53 8.49 14.72 -11.32
N THR A 54 9.38 15.66 -11.60
CA THR A 54 9.53 16.42 -12.87
C THR A 54 8.25 17.03 -13.44
N GLU A 55 8.26 18.37 -13.51
CA GLU A 55 7.34 19.23 -14.26
C GLU A 55 6.50 18.51 -15.30
N SER A 56 5.20 18.32 -15.06
CA SER A 56 4.17 18.49 -16.10
C SER A 56 2.79 18.01 -15.66
N THR A 57 1.84 18.90 -15.80
CA THR A 57 0.38 18.74 -15.94
C THR A 57 -0.42 18.23 -14.72
N PRO A 58 -1.52 18.91 -14.36
CA PRO A 58 -2.39 18.47 -13.27
C PRO A 58 -2.94 17.07 -13.55
N GLN A 59 -2.69 16.14 -12.65
CA GLN A 59 -3.08 14.72 -12.69
C GLN A 59 -4.59 14.46 -12.74
N SER A 60 -5.42 15.48 -12.75
CA SER A 60 -6.87 15.39 -12.89
C SER A 60 -7.37 14.91 -14.26
N ALA A 61 -6.49 14.70 -15.25
CA ALA A 61 -6.86 14.30 -16.61
C ALA A 61 -6.40 12.90 -17.04
N LEU A 62 -5.60 12.19 -16.23
CA LEU A 62 -5.27 10.79 -16.52
C LEU A 62 -6.29 9.91 -15.80
N GLY A 63 -7.24 9.38 -16.58
CA GLY A 63 -8.33 8.55 -16.05
C GLY A 63 -7.81 7.50 -15.05
N LEU A 64 -8.34 7.55 -13.83
CA LEU A 64 -8.05 6.63 -12.71
C LEU A 64 -8.32 5.14 -13.02
N ASN A 65 -8.74 4.82 -14.25
CA ASN A 65 -9.07 3.48 -14.76
C ASN A 65 -8.09 3.02 -15.86
N GLY A 66 -6.89 3.56 -15.91
CA GLY A 66 -5.88 3.15 -16.89
C GLY A 66 -5.14 1.89 -16.46
N SER A 67 -4.45 1.27 -17.43
CA SER A 67 -3.51 0.18 -17.18
C SER A 67 -2.09 0.56 -17.62
N VAL A 68 -1.12 -0.13 -17.04
CA VAL A 68 0.29 -0.06 -17.39
C VAL A 68 0.72 -1.42 -17.92
N HIS A 69 1.24 -1.45 -19.12
CA HIS A 69 1.85 -2.65 -19.68
C HIS A 69 3.34 -2.70 -19.32
N VAL A 70 3.74 -3.79 -18.67
CA VAL A 70 5.13 -4.06 -18.30
C VAL A 70 5.64 -5.22 -19.15
N PRO A 71 6.68 -5.03 -19.98
CA PRO A 71 7.25 -6.11 -20.78
C PRO A 71 7.95 -7.15 -19.91
N ALA A 72 8.09 -8.37 -20.43
CA ALA A 72 8.86 -9.41 -19.77
C ALA A 72 10.31 -8.97 -19.57
N GLN A 73 10.82 -9.11 -18.36
CA GLN A 73 12.17 -8.68 -18.01
C GLN A 73 12.69 -9.40 -16.75
N VAL A 74 13.99 -9.28 -16.52
CA VAL A 74 14.58 -9.60 -15.23
C VAL A 74 14.61 -8.33 -14.38
N HIS A 75 13.87 -8.33 -13.30
CA HIS A 75 13.81 -7.24 -12.32
C HIS A 75 14.72 -7.54 -11.13
N THR A 76 15.42 -6.54 -10.60
CA THR A 76 16.16 -6.67 -9.36
C THR A 76 15.24 -6.29 -8.21
N LEU A 77 14.71 -7.29 -7.52
CA LEU A 77 13.79 -7.12 -6.38
C LEU A 77 14.58 -6.88 -5.11
N GLY A 78 14.19 -5.86 -4.34
CA GLY A 78 14.79 -5.53 -3.05
C GLY A 78 15.88 -4.47 -3.11
N HIS A 79 16.55 -4.25 -1.98
CA HIS A 79 17.51 -3.16 -1.77
C HIS A 79 18.96 -3.65 -1.76
N SER A 80 19.82 -3.01 -2.58
CA SER A 80 21.27 -3.27 -2.65
C SER A 80 22.13 -2.01 -2.60
N GLY A 81 21.52 -0.85 -2.39
CA GLY A 81 22.21 0.45 -2.39
C GLY A 81 22.73 0.89 -1.02
N PRO A 82 23.39 2.05 -0.94
CA PRO A 82 23.69 2.72 0.31
C PRO A 82 22.39 3.20 0.98
N GLY A 83 22.46 3.49 2.27
CA GLY A 83 21.34 3.97 3.05
C GLY A 83 20.73 2.88 3.93
N PHE A 84 19.66 3.24 4.63
CA PHE A 84 18.94 2.32 5.48
C PHE A 84 17.92 1.51 4.66
N ALA A 85 17.83 0.22 4.96
CA ALA A 85 16.74 -0.66 4.60
C ALA A 85 16.55 -1.68 5.72
N PHE A 86 15.33 -2.09 5.96
CA PHE A 86 15.06 -3.17 6.91
C PHE A 86 15.63 -4.49 6.40
N ASP A 87 15.88 -5.44 7.29
CA ASP A 87 16.51 -6.72 6.95
C ASP A 87 15.71 -7.52 5.90
N ASN A 88 14.37 -7.39 5.89
CA ASN A 88 13.51 -8.08 4.94
C ASN A 88 13.52 -7.49 3.51
N GLU A 89 14.07 -6.29 3.34
CA GLU A 89 14.19 -5.61 2.05
C GLU A 89 15.56 -5.84 1.39
N ARG A 90 16.54 -6.24 2.20
CA ARG A 90 17.92 -6.45 1.76
C ARG A 90 18.06 -7.72 0.93
N GLN A 91 19.27 -7.92 0.41
CA GLN A 91 19.59 -9.05 -0.46
C GLN A 91 18.86 -8.96 -1.81
N ALA A 92 19.05 -7.81 -2.46
CA ALA A 92 18.50 -7.61 -3.81
C ALA A 92 18.94 -8.75 -4.74
N HIS A 93 17.97 -9.32 -5.44
CA HIS A 93 18.19 -10.49 -6.28
C HIS A 93 17.40 -10.42 -7.58
N PRO A 94 17.85 -11.07 -8.65
CA PRO A 94 17.13 -11.09 -9.91
C PRO A 94 15.89 -11.97 -9.83
N VAL A 95 14.76 -11.43 -10.30
CA VAL A 95 13.49 -12.16 -10.46
C VAL A 95 13.02 -12.02 -11.89
N SER A 96 12.71 -13.13 -12.56
CA SER A 96 12.10 -13.11 -13.88
C SER A 96 10.64 -12.74 -13.77
N VAL A 97 10.24 -11.63 -14.39
CA VAL A 97 8.86 -11.15 -14.46
C VAL A 97 8.38 -11.32 -15.90
N ALA A 98 7.30 -12.09 -16.10
CA ALA A 98 6.66 -12.21 -17.42
C ALA A 98 6.02 -10.88 -17.82
N ALA A 99 5.68 -10.69 -19.09
CA ALA A 99 4.90 -9.53 -19.50
C ALA A 99 3.51 -9.55 -18.83
N PHE A 100 3.07 -8.42 -18.32
CA PHE A 100 1.77 -8.29 -17.62
C PHE A 100 1.17 -6.89 -17.84
N GLU A 101 -0.12 -6.80 -17.56
CA GLU A 101 -0.87 -5.55 -17.54
C GLU A 101 -1.47 -5.33 -16.16
N ILE A 102 -1.12 -4.21 -15.53
CA ILE A 102 -1.50 -3.86 -14.17
C ILE A 102 -2.26 -2.54 -14.14
N ASP A 103 -3.23 -2.40 -13.24
CA ASP A 103 -3.93 -1.13 -13.03
C ASP A 103 -2.93 0.00 -12.73
N SER A 104 -3.12 1.16 -13.34
CA SER A 104 -2.26 2.34 -13.11
C SER A 104 -2.44 2.96 -11.72
N ALA A 105 -3.55 2.67 -11.03
CA ALA A 105 -3.87 3.12 -9.68
C ALA A 105 -4.58 2.01 -8.90
N ALA A 106 -4.71 2.16 -7.59
CA ALA A 106 -5.49 1.25 -6.75
C ALA A 106 -6.96 1.22 -7.18
N VAL A 107 -7.63 0.09 -6.93
CA VAL A 107 -9.07 -0.08 -7.23
C VAL A 107 -9.87 0.94 -6.43
N SER A 108 -10.66 1.77 -7.15
CA SER A 108 -11.51 2.79 -6.52
C SER A 108 -12.83 2.21 -6.00
N TRP A 109 -13.52 2.96 -5.15
CA TRP A 109 -14.86 2.59 -4.70
C TRP A 109 -15.85 2.44 -5.86
N ALA A 110 -15.74 3.24 -6.92
CA ALA A 110 -16.57 3.10 -8.12
C ALA A 110 -16.40 1.72 -8.79
N ARG A 111 -15.19 1.13 -8.71
CA ARG A 111 -14.91 -0.21 -9.23
C ARG A 111 -15.26 -1.33 -8.24
N TYR A 112 -15.15 -1.06 -6.93
CA TYR A 112 -15.36 -2.06 -5.88
C TYR A 112 -16.85 -2.27 -5.56
N LEU A 113 -17.65 -1.21 -5.48
CA LEU A 113 -19.06 -1.31 -5.08
C LEU A 113 -19.95 -2.18 -5.99
N PRO A 114 -19.77 -2.21 -7.33
CA PRO A 114 -20.51 -3.14 -8.19
C PRO A 114 -20.33 -4.61 -7.81
N PHE A 115 -19.12 -5.00 -7.36
CA PHE A 115 -18.86 -6.33 -6.83
C PHE A 115 -19.68 -6.62 -5.56
N VAL A 116 -19.67 -5.67 -4.61
CA VAL A 116 -20.48 -5.79 -3.39
C VAL A 116 -21.97 -5.95 -3.72
N GLN A 117 -22.48 -5.13 -4.64
CA GLN A 117 -23.87 -5.18 -5.05
C GLN A 117 -24.25 -6.49 -5.76
N ALA A 118 -23.34 -7.01 -6.60
CA ALA A 118 -23.59 -8.23 -7.37
C ALA A 118 -23.49 -9.52 -6.53
N THR A 119 -22.63 -9.53 -5.50
CA THR A 119 -22.30 -10.73 -4.74
C THR A 119 -22.84 -10.75 -3.32
N GLY A 120 -23.25 -9.60 -2.77
CA GLY A 120 -23.57 -9.45 -1.36
C GLY A 120 -22.33 -9.50 -0.45
N HIS A 121 -21.11 -9.30 -0.99
CA HIS A 121 -19.89 -9.30 -0.20
C HIS A 121 -19.95 -8.25 0.90
N ALA A 122 -19.42 -8.57 2.08
CA ALA A 122 -19.49 -7.67 3.22
C ALA A 122 -18.63 -6.42 3.00
N LEU A 123 -19.19 -5.27 3.29
CA LEU A 123 -18.43 -4.01 3.32
C LEU A 123 -17.56 -3.91 4.58
N PRO A 124 -16.45 -3.17 4.52
CA PRO A 124 -15.75 -2.80 5.75
C PRO A 124 -16.64 -1.95 6.66
N PRO A 125 -16.45 -1.98 7.99
CA PRO A 125 -17.30 -1.25 8.96
C PRO A 125 -17.31 0.27 8.77
N HIS A 126 -16.33 0.77 8.02
CA HIS A 126 -16.17 2.20 7.74
C HIS A 126 -17.01 2.70 6.55
N VAL A 127 -17.73 1.81 5.84
CA VAL A 127 -18.54 2.18 4.68
C VAL A 127 -19.95 1.62 4.84
N ARG A 128 -20.93 2.45 4.50
CA ARG A 128 -22.34 2.07 4.54
C ARG A 128 -23.16 2.70 3.43
N TRP A 129 -24.31 2.08 3.13
CA TRP A 129 -25.37 2.71 2.36
C TRP A 129 -26.32 3.44 3.30
N ALA A 130 -26.61 4.72 3.06
CA ALA A 130 -27.51 5.55 3.86
C ALA A 130 -28.78 5.88 3.06
N PRO A 131 -29.84 5.05 3.13
CA PRO A 131 -31.07 5.25 2.34
C PRO A 131 -31.85 6.50 2.74
N SER A 132 -31.76 6.93 3.98
CA SER A 132 -32.44 8.12 4.51
C SER A 132 -31.88 9.47 4.02
N GLU A 133 -30.68 9.47 3.45
CA GLU A 133 -29.97 10.65 2.95
C GLU A 133 -29.89 10.66 1.43
N GLN A 134 -31.02 10.55 0.76
CA GLN A 134 -31.12 10.50 -0.71
C GLN A 134 -30.44 9.30 -1.37
N GLY A 135 -30.17 8.22 -0.61
CA GLY A 135 -29.54 7.03 -1.11
C GLY A 135 -28.06 7.24 -1.46
N LEU A 136 -27.27 7.70 -0.51
CA LEU A 136 -25.85 7.95 -0.69
C LEU A 136 -24.98 6.90 -0.01
N TRP A 137 -23.87 6.56 -0.64
CA TRP A 137 -22.76 5.88 0.01
C TRP A 137 -22.04 6.83 0.95
N GLN A 138 -21.74 6.35 2.14
CA GLN A 138 -21.00 7.11 3.17
C GLN A 138 -19.82 6.32 3.66
N GLU A 139 -18.76 7.04 4.00
CA GLU A 139 -17.62 6.54 4.74
C GLU A 139 -17.53 7.18 6.13
N ARG A 140 -17.01 6.45 7.09
CA ARG A 140 -16.67 6.97 8.41
C ARG A 140 -15.21 7.38 8.44
N HIS A 141 -14.95 8.67 8.57
CA HIS A 141 -13.63 9.25 8.67
C HIS A 141 -13.44 9.83 10.07
N PHE A 142 -12.57 9.23 10.89
CA PHE A 142 -12.31 9.59 12.28
C PHE A 142 -13.60 9.85 13.09
N GLY A 143 -14.53 8.89 13.04
CA GLY A 143 -15.78 8.96 13.78
C GLY A 143 -16.91 9.76 13.13
N GLN A 144 -16.64 10.47 12.05
CA GLN A 144 -17.66 11.24 11.34
C GLN A 144 -18.05 10.59 10.01
N TRP A 145 -19.36 10.46 9.77
CA TRP A 145 -19.87 9.97 8.52
C TRP A 145 -19.95 11.11 7.49
N GLN A 146 -19.38 10.87 6.32
CA GLN A 146 -19.38 11.82 5.20
C GLN A 146 -19.72 11.09 3.89
N ALA A 147 -20.02 11.85 2.84
CA ALA A 147 -20.25 11.26 1.53
C ALA A 147 -18.98 10.55 1.05
N LEU A 148 -19.16 9.32 0.54
CA LEU A 148 -18.05 8.52 0.01
C LEU A 148 -17.60 9.09 -1.34
N ASP A 149 -16.31 9.40 -1.48
CA ASP A 149 -15.72 9.70 -2.78
C ASP A 149 -15.54 8.40 -3.57
N LEU A 150 -16.36 8.22 -4.59
CA LEU A 150 -16.32 7.03 -5.44
C LEU A 150 -15.02 6.92 -6.27
N GLN A 151 -14.30 7.99 -6.47
CA GLN A 151 -13.03 7.99 -7.21
C GLN A 151 -11.83 7.68 -6.31
N ALA A 152 -11.99 7.84 -5.01
CA ALA A 152 -10.94 7.47 -4.05
C ALA A 152 -10.70 5.95 -4.05
N PRO A 153 -9.48 5.49 -3.71
CA PRO A 153 -9.19 4.09 -3.51
C PRO A 153 -10.12 3.45 -2.49
N ALA A 154 -10.57 2.23 -2.77
CA ALA A 154 -11.29 1.43 -1.80
C ALA A 154 -10.31 1.02 -0.68
N VAL A 155 -10.61 1.40 0.55
CA VAL A 155 -9.73 1.30 1.71
C VAL A 155 -10.37 0.46 2.83
N HIS A 156 -9.58 0.05 3.82
CA HIS A 156 -9.98 -0.88 4.89
C HIS A 156 -10.41 -2.26 4.37
N LEU A 157 -9.82 -2.66 3.25
CA LEU A 157 -10.00 -3.98 2.66
C LEU A 157 -8.89 -4.91 3.15
N ASN A 158 -9.25 -6.14 3.49
CA ASN A 158 -8.29 -7.18 3.79
C ASN A 158 -7.85 -7.94 2.52
N ALA A 159 -6.88 -8.86 2.65
CA ALA A 159 -6.37 -9.60 1.50
C ALA A 159 -7.43 -10.51 0.85
N HIS A 160 -8.40 -11.02 1.64
CA HIS A 160 -9.47 -11.86 1.14
C HIS A 160 -10.50 -11.05 0.36
N ASP A 161 -10.80 -9.82 0.77
CA ASP A 161 -11.66 -8.90 0.03
C ASP A 161 -11.06 -8.57 -1.33
N ALA A 162 -9.76 -8.28 -1.35
CA ALA A 162 -9.01 -7.99 -2.57
C ALA A 162 -8.98 -9.19 -3.52
N GLN A 163 -8.74 -10.38 -2.99
CA GLN A 163 -8.74 -11.62 -3.75
C GLN A 163 -10.13 -11.92 -4.34
N ALA A 164 -11.19 -11.83 -3.53
CA ALA A 164 -12.55 -12.08 -3.96
C ALA A 164 -13.02 -11.13 -5.07
N TRP A 165 -12.64 -9.85 -4.96
CA TRP A 165 -12.91 -8.89 -6.03
C TRP A 165 -12.17 -9.26 -7.32
N CYS A 166 -10.89 -9.63 -7.22
CA CYS A 166 -10.09 -10.04 -8.37
C CYS A 166 -10.72 -11.24 -9.09
N GLU A 167 -11.13 -12.27 -8.33
CA GLU A 167 -11.80 -13.46 -8.87
C GLU A 167 -13.11 -13.10 -9.58
N TRP A 168 -13.96 -12.26 -8.98
CA TRP A 168 -15.18 -11.78 -9.58
C TRP A 168 -14.93 -10.99 -10.87
N ALA A 169 -13.88 -10.17 -10.90
CA ALA A 169 -13.54 -9.34 -12.04
C ALA A 169 -12.76 -10.07 -13.14
N GLY A 170 -12.43 -11.36 -12.97
CA GLY A 170 -11.57 -12.11 -13.90
C GLY A 170 -10.14 -11.57 -13.95
N ARG A 171 -9.62 -11.18 -12.80
CA ARG A 171 -8.29 -10.59 -12.61
C ARG A 171 -7.56 -11.28 -11.46
N ARG A 172 -6.34 -10.86 -11.15
CA ARG A 172 -5.57 -11.36 -10.00
C ARG A 172 -4.83 -10.24 -9.28
N LEU A 173 -4.41 -10.49 -8.06
CA LEU A 173 -3.47 -9.61 -7.37
C LEU A 173 -2.07 -9.69 -8.03
N PRO A 174 -1.30 -8.59 -8.03
CA PRO A 174 0.11 -8.63 -8.40
C PRO A 174 0.93 -9.42 -7.38
N THR A 175 2.00 -10.04 -7.81
CA THR A 175 3.10 -10.41 -6.91
C THR A 175 3.84 -9.16 -6.44
N GLU A 176 4.60 -9.23 -5.35
CA GLU A 176 5.42 -8.11 -4.91
C GLU A 176 6.47 -7.69 -5.93
N ALA A 177 7.00 -8.65 -6.69
CA ALA A 177 7.96 -8.37 -7.76
C ALA A 177 7.31 -7.63 -8.95
N GLU A 178 6.10 -8.02 -9.35
CA GLU A 178 5.34 -7.31 -10.38
C GLU A 178 5.00 -5.89 -9.94
N TRP A 179 4.59 -5.73 -8.67
CA TRP A 179 4.27 -4.41 -8.13
C TRP A 179 5.50 -3.48 -8.14
N GLU A 180 6.64 -3.94 -7.59
CA GLU A 180 7.89 -3.15 -7.53
C GLU A 180 8.42 -2.82 -8.93
N CYS A 181 8.34 -3.78 -9.87
CA CYS A 181 8.70 -3.59 -11.26
C CYS A 181 7.82 -2.54 -11.95
N ALA A 182 6.49 -2.59 -11.73
CA ALA A 182 5.54 -1.64 -12.31
C ALA A 182 5.67 -0.23 -11.68
N ALA A 183 6.05 -0.13 -10.42
CA ALA A 183 6.21 1.15 -9.73
C ALA A 183 7.32 2.04 -10.32
N GLN A 184 8.18 1.48 -11.16
CA GLN A 184 9.19 2.24 -11.92
C GLN A 184 8.59 2.92 -13.17
N GLN A 185 7.34 2.63 -13.52
CA GLN A 185 6.70 3.20 -14.70
C GLN A 185 6.10 4.59 -14.41
N PRO A 186 6.25 5.59 -15.31
CA PRO A 186 5.81 6.97 -15.04
C PRO A 186 4.30 7.12 -14.79
N ARG A 187 3.48 6.17 -15.24
CA ARG A 187 2.01 6.22 -15.10
C ARG A 187 1.47 5.37 -13.95
N PHE A 188 2.34 4.87 -13.10
CA PHE A 188 1.96 4.03 -11.97
C PHE A 188 1.82 4.89 -10.72
N ALA A 189 0.58 5.26 -10.38
CA ALA A 189 0.28 6.07 -9.20
C ALA A 189 0.11 5.17 -7.97
N TRP A 190 0.81 5.48 -6.87
CA TRP A 190 0.76 4.75 -5.60
C TRP A 190 0.96 5.70 -4.41
N GLY A 191 0.82 5.21 -3.18
CA GLY A 191 1.05 6.01 -1.97
C GLY A 191 -0.22 6.53 -1.29
N GLN A 192 -1.40 6.21 -1.82
CA GLN A 192 -2.68 6.59 -1.19
C GLN A 192 -3.16 5.54 -0.18
N VAL A 193 -2.94 4.28 -0.49
CA VAL A 193 -3.25 3.12 0.36
C VAL A 193 -2.13 2.11 0.26
N TRP A 194 -1.88 1.37 1.33
CA TRP A 194 -1.10 0.14 1.25
C TRP A 194 -1.79 -0.86 0.33
N GLU A 195 -1.05 -1.55 -0.51
CA GLU A 195 -1.63 -2.40 -1.54
C GLU A 195 -1.30 -3.86 -1.30
N TRP A 196 -2.34 -4.67 -1.06
CA TRP A 196 -2.20 -6.12 -0.93
C TRP A 196 -1.63 -6.74 -2.19
N THR A 197 -0.67 -7.64 -2.01
CA THR A 197 -0.11 -8.47 -3.08
C THR A 197 -0.51 -9.94 -2.92
N ALA A 198 -0.25 -10.73 -3.95
CA ALA A 198 -0.39 -12.20 -3.88
C ALA A 198 0.74 -12.87 -3.09
N SER A 199 1.83 -12.15 -2.82
CA SER A 199 3.04 -12.71 -2.21
C SER A 199 2.87 -12.93 -0.72
N GLN A 200 3.28 -14.12 -0.25
CA GLN A 200 3.49 -14.36 1.17
C GLN A 200 4.71 -13.58 1.65
N PHE A 201 4.68 -13.14 2.90
CA PHE A 201 5.83 -12.52 3.51
C PHE A 201 6.85 -13.60 3.88
N LEU A 202 7.87 -13.75 3.05
CA LEU A 202 8.94 -14.74 3.20
C LEU A 202 10.31 -14.04 3.10
N PRO A 203 11.36 -14.61 3.70
CA PRO A 203 12.70 -14.06 3.56
C PRO A 203 13.16 -14.12 2.10
N TYR A 204 13.88 -13.08 1.67
CA TYR A 204 14.58 -13.13 0.40
C TYR A 204 15.74 -14.12 0.41
N PRO A 205 16.17 -14.63 -0.77
CA PRO A 205 17.36 -15.48 -0.87
C PRO A 205 18.59 -14.81 -0.24
N GLY A 206 19.27 -15.49 0.68
CA GLY A 206 20.41 -14.94 1.38
C GLY A 206 20.05 -14.00 2.55
N PHE A 207 18.83 -14.04 3.04
CA PHE A 207 18.39 -13.22 4.19
C PHE A 207 19.36 -13.36 5.37
N GLU A 208 19.74 -12.23 5.93
CA GLU A 208 20.53 -12.10 7.15
C GLU A 208 19.79 -11.22 8.15
N VAL A 209 19.54 -11.74 9.34
CA VAL A 209 18.84 -10.99 10.38
C VAL A 209 19.70 -9.83 10.87
N HIS A 210 19.11 -8.64 10.92
CA HIS A 210 19.71 -7.44 11.49
C HIS A 210 19.74 -7.47 13.04
N PRO A 211 20.48 -6.56 13.68
CA PRO A 211 20.51 -6.49 15.15
C PRO A 211 19.15 -6.38 15.82
N TYR A 212 18.14 -5.75 15.18
CA TYR A 212 16.76 -5.80 15.64
C TYR A 212 16.07 -7.06 15.11
N ARG A 213 16.30 -8.18 15.82
CA ARG A 213 15.93 -9.52 15.37
C ARG A 213 14.44 -9.77 15.21
N ASP A 214 13.63 -9.07 16.00
CA ASP A 214 12.19 -9.28 16.07
C ASP A 214 11.41 -8.51 14.99
N TYR A 215 12.11 -7.79 14.11
CA TYR A 215 11.45 -7.00 13.06
C TYR A 215 10.79 -7.88 11.99
N SER A 216 11.48 -8.87 11.46
CA SER A 216 11.00 -9.67 10.33
C SER A 216 10.85 -11.16 10.64
N ALA A 217 11.86 -11.78 11.25
CA ALA A 217 11.95 -13.22 11.38
C ALA A 217 10.76 -13.90 12.09
N PRO A 218 10.11 -13.32 13.12
CA PRO A 218 8.93 -13.93 13.76
C PRO A 218 7.69 -13.97 12.86
N TRP A 219 7.65 -13.21 11.77
CA TRP A 219 6.44 -12.92 10.99
C TRP A 219 6.39 -13.62 9.63
N TRP A 220 7.37 -14.47 9.30
CA TRP A 220 7.42 -15.18 8.02
C TRP A 220 6.23 -16.10 7.75
N GLN A 221 5.53 -16.53 8.77
CA GLN A 221 4.38 -17.41 8.60
C GLN A 221 3.07 -16.64 8.77
N GLY A 222 2.13 -16.87 7.84
CA GLY A 222 0.77 -16.33 7.94
C GLY A 222 0.61 -14.86 7.56
N HIS A 223 1.66 -14.15 7.16
CA HIS A 223 1.59 -12.76 6.71
C HIS A 223 1.68 -12.66 5.19
N ARG A 224 1.08 -11.62 4.64
CA ARG A 224 1.20 -11.23 3.23
C ARG A 224 1.91 -9.90 3.10
N VAL A 225 2.61 -9.74 1.98
CA VAL A 225 3.27 -8.48 1.64
C VAL A 225 2.24 -7.47 1.16
N LEU A 226 2.35 -6.24 1.68
CA LEU A 226 1.75 -5.03 1.11
C LEU A 226 2.87 -4.15 0.57
N ARG A 227 2.56 -3.42 -0.48
CA ARG A 227 3.50 -2.50 -1.13
C ARG A 227 2.93 -1.08 -1.17
N GLY A 228 3.81 -0.12 -1.37
CA GLY A 228 3.45 1.28 -1.50
C GLY A 228 3.55 2.07 -0.21
N ALA A 229 2.51 2.79 0.10
CA ALA A 229 2.36 3.61 1.30
C ALA A 229 0.90 4.04 1.42
N CYS A 230 0.49 4.56 2.56
CA CYS A 230 -0.80 5.26 2.70
C CYS A 230 -0.60 6.73 3.04
N ALA A 231 -1.69 7.50 3.10
CA ALA A 231 -1.64 8.93 3.41
C ALA A 231 -1.05 9.25 4.80
N ALA A 232 -1.06 8.27 5.72
CA ALA A 232 -0.47 8.42 7.05
C ALA A 232 1.02 8.01 7.12
N THR A 233 1.56 7.43 6.06
CA THR A 233 2.96 6.96 6.04
C THR A 233 3.92 8.15 5.97
N SER A 234 4.91 8.19 6.86
CA SER A 234 5.96 9.22 6.85
C SER A 234 6.84 9.13 5.59
N GLU A 235 7.31 10.28 5.12
CA GLU A 235 8.23 10.36 3.97
C GLU A 235 9.54 9.59 4.17
N HIS A 236 9.97 9.40 5.43
CA HIS A 236 11.16 8.60 5.73
C HIS A 236 10.96 7.10 5.49
N VAL A 237 9.71 6.62 5.52
CA VAL A 237 9.34 5.21 5.32
C VAL A 237 8.94 4.94 3.87
N VAL A 238 8.46 5.97 3.15
CA VAL A 238 8.00 5.81 1.76
C VAL A 238 9.17 5.44 0.84
N ASP A 239 9.22 4.17 0.46
CA ASP A 239 10.17 3.64 -0.53
C ASP A 239 9.48 2.57 -1.37
N VAL A 240 9.79 2.52 -2.66
CA VAL A 240 9.23 1.54 -3.60
C VAL A 240 9.58 0.10 -3.22
N ARG A 241 10.68 -0.09 -2.47
CA ARG A 241 11.18 -1.41 -2.03
C ARG A 241 10.68 -1.80 -0.65
N TYR A 242 10.09 -0.86 0.11
CA TYR A 242 9.58 -1.15 1.44
C TYR A 242 8.56 -2.29 1.40
N ARG A 243 8.73 -3.25 2.31
CA ARG A 243 7.86 -4.43 2.44
C ARG A 243 7.05 -4.34 3.72
N ASN A 244 5.85 -3.81 3.64
CA ASN A 244 4.89 -3.90 4.73
C ASN A 244 4.26 -5.30 4.77
N PHE A 245 3.87 -5.77 5.94
CA PHE A 245 3.35 -7.13 6.09
C PHE A 245 2.33 -7.21 7.22
N PHE A 246 1.20 -7.86 6.95
CA PHE A 246 0.13 -8.08 7.91
C PHE A 246 -0.53 -9.44 7.68
N VAL A 247 -1.26 -9.93 8.71
CA VAL A 247 -2.14 -11.10 8.54
C VAL A 247 -3.23 -10.78 7.52
N PRO A 248 -3.61 -11.74 6.66
CA PRO A 248 -4.55 -11.50 5.56
C PRO A 248 -5.92 -10.96 5.97
N GLU A 249 -6.35 -11.22 7.19
CA GLU A 249 -7.65 -10.83 7.74
C GLU A 249 -7.72 -9.38 8.19
N ARG A 250 -6.58 -8.69 8.30
CA ARG A 250 -6.49 -7.36 8.89
C ARG A 250 -7.20 -6.28 8.05
N ARG A 251 -8.06 -5.48 8.69
CA ARG A 251 -8.89 -4.44 8.05
C ARG A 251 -8.77 -3.04 8.65
N ASP A 252 -8.20 -2.91 9.84
CA ASP A 252 -8.05 -1.63 10.54
C ASP A 252 -7.06 -0.67 9.88
N ILE A 253 -6.19 -1.17 9.02
CA ILE A 253 -5.17 -0.43 8.29
C ILE A 253 -5.72 0.26 7.04
N PHE A 254 -5.04 1.31 6.58
CA PHE A 254 -5.38 1.98 5.31
C PHE A 254 -4.86 1.17 4.12
N ALA A 255 -5.44 -0.01 3.92
CA ALA A 255 -5.07 -0.92 2.84
C ALA A 255 -6.20 -1.10 1.83
N GLY A 256 -5.80 -1.11 0.58
CA GLY A 256 -6.59 -1.46 -0.60
C GLY A 256 -5.78 -2.41 -1.48
N PHE A 257 -5.97 -2.35 -2.79
CA PHE A 257 -5.25 -3.20 -3.73
C PHE A 257 -5.34 -2.64 -5.15
N ARG A 258 -4.49 -3.15 -6.02
CA ARG A 258 -4.66 -3.05 -7.49
C ARG A 258 -4.65 -4.44 -8.11
N SER A 259 -5.07 -4.56 -9.35
CA SER A 259 -5.18 -5.85 -10.01
C SER A 259 -4.37 -5.93 -11.30
N VAL A 260 -4.06 -7.16 -11.68
CA VAL A 260 -3.36 -7.54 -12.90
C VAL A 260 -4.31 -8.34 -13.79
N ALA A 261 -4.26 -8.14 -15.10
CA ALA A 261 -4.97 -8.97 -16.07
C ALA A 261 -4.51 -10.44 -15.97
N LEU A 262 -5.43 -11.38 -16.24
CA LEU A 262 -5.10 -12.82 -16.30
C LEU A 262 -4.32 -13.15 -17.55
#